data_53963fd0c5729e6206eb7fabd79b4707
#
_entry.id   53963fd0c5729e6206eb7fabd79b4707
#
_cell.length_a   1.000
_cell.length_b   1.000
_cell.length_c   1.000
_cell.angle_alpha   90.00
_cell.angle_beta   90.00
_cell.angle_gamma   90.00
#
_symmetry.space_group_name_H-M   'P 1'
#
loop_
_entity.id
_entity.type
_entity.pdbx_description
1 polymer ?
#
loop_
_entity_poly.entity_id
_entity_poly.type
_entity_poly.pdbx_seq_one_letter_code
_entity_poly.pdbx_strand_id
1 'polypeptide(L)'
;MSIFSKFKTKGHPAKNPPLSEFTAESNGPEISEDKSHSSNDERGRRPNAHIHHLINKILSGQSVIGQVLFSLTDELKNIFNCQAVSVYAVDMNKRQIYTRNFKVEGLDEIRIDITTRSLAGFVAATGKTLNITDAYDAKELKTFHPDLKLDKKWDEKINFRTKSALVVALPYNKRLMGVMECLNYKSGERFDEGVVRQAKDLSTSLGHAMAKLEAEDIESKIPDTTHAIHAAGTIDEILLELQQPILQLFDSGLITIYAVDEIKNEIYSKIKSGNTINEIRVPISKKSISGCVALTKKALNICDAYDAEELKKFHPDLKHDSSWDKKTGLRTKSTLVYPLLQGENLMGVLQLVNKKYGDRFSSFDESNAKNLAQSLALAFFNQQKFNREKRTKFGYLVESGIISQDELNEAISKARKNRIDVETVLLSDLKLKRKDLGKSLELYYSVSYQGFNDSIVLPQSNFSGLNKTYLAKNHWVPLQNDETSVIILTDDPANKVRIQNIQMIFPKKKLEIKLGLKVDIREYLLSAMTEDEVITGGVEEIQTEEMSSLLD
;
A
#
# COMPACT_ATOMS: atom_id res chain seq x y z
N MET A 1 -8.17 -22.04 19.84
CA MET A 1 -7.96 -23.28 19.07
C MET A 1 -8.17 -23.00 17.59
N SER A 2 -7.19 -23.30 16.83
CA SER A 2 -6.79 -22.84 15.50
C SER A 2 -7.79 -23.12 14.39
N ILE A 3 -8.27 -22.07 13.69
CA ILE A 3 -9.05 -22.13 12.43
C ILE A 3 -8.15 -22.42 11.21
N PHE A 4 -6.83 -22.50 11.40
CA PHE A 4 -5.85 -22.81 10.33
C PHE A 4 -5.71 -24.30 9.99
N SER A 5 -6.52 -25.21 10.59
CA SER A 5 -6.39 -26.65 10.39
C SER A 5 -7.12 -27.23 9.16
N LYS A 6 -7.80 -26.42 8.34
CA LYS A 6 -8.56 -26.93 7.19
C LYS A 6 -7.83 -26.88 5.83
N PHE A 7 -6.55 -26.51 5.78
CA PHE A 7 -5.73 -26.56 4.55
C PHE A 7 -4.64 -27.63 4.59
N LYS A 8 -4.85 -28.74 5.32
CA LYS A 8 -4.02 -29.93 5.12
C LYS A 8 -4.61 -30.80 4.03
N THR A 9 -4.29 -30.51 2.76
CA THR A 9 -4.36 -31.48 1.69
C THR A 9 -3.23 -32.46 1.88
N LYS A 10 -3.58 -33.73 2.18
CA LYS A 10 -2.66 -34.86 2.10
C LYS A 10 -2.27 -35.07 0.62
N GLY A 11 -1.08 -34.67 0.28
CA GLY A 11 -0.44 -34.93 -1.00
C GLY A 11 1.02 -34.52 -0.88
N HIS A 12 1.94 -35.47 -1.07
CA HIS A 12 3.37 -35.15 -1.14
C HIS A 12 3.61 -34.07 -2.21
N PRO A 13 4.34 -33.00 -1.95
CA PRO A 13 4.65 -32.02 -2.96
C PRO A 13 5.71 -32.63 -3.89
N ALA A 14 5.30 -33.01 -5.11
CA ALA A 14 6.25 -33.08 -6.20
C ALA A 14 6.89 -31.69 -6.31
N LYS A 15 8.21 -31.60 -6.27
CA LYS A 15 8.99 -30.38 -6.49
C LYS A 15 8.69 -29.84 -7.88
N ASN A 16 7.71 -28.96 -8.01
CA ASN A 16 7.53 -28.18 -9.21
C ASN A 16 8.57 -27.04 -9.20
N PRO A 17 9.27 -26.79 -10.30
CA PRO A 17 10.18 -25.67 -10.39
C PRO A 17 9.44 -24.36 -10.17
N PRO A 18 10.08 -23.33 -9.60
CA PRO A 18 9.48 -22.02 -9.47
C PRO A 18 9.14 -21.45 -10.85
N LEU A 19 7.95 -20.88 -11.00
CA LEU A 19 7.47 -20.18 -12.21
C LEU A 19 8.26 -18.88 -12.53
N SER A 20 9.47 -18.72 -12.01
CA SER A 20 10.21 -17.48 -12.01
C SER A 20 11.01 -17.17 -13.28
N GLU A 21 11.12 -18.11 -14.23
CA GLU A 21 11.85 -17.84 -15.47
C GLU A 21 11.09 -18.39 -16.68
N PHE A 22 10.29 -17.51 -17.28
CA PHE A 22 9.81 -17.71 -18.63
C PHE A 22 10.95 -17.29 -19.58
N THR A 23 11.88 -18.20 -19.87
CA THR A 23 12.89 -17.98 -20.91
C THR A 23 12.23 -18.21 -22.26
N ALA A 24 11.67 -17.14 -22.84
CA ALA A 24 11.47 -17.14 -24.28
C ALA A 24 12.87 -17.13 -24.91
N GLU A 25 13.21 -18.13 -25.72
CA GLU A 25 14.40 -18.09 -26.57
C GLU A 25 14.30 -16.82 -27.43
N SER A 26 15.06 -15.78 -27.03
CA SER A 26 15.14 -14.53 -27.74
C SER A 26 16.15 -14.68 -28.89
N ASN A 27 15.69 -15.13 -30.06
CA ASN A 27 16.32 -14.82 -31.33
C ASN A 27 15.40 -13.86 -32.08
N GLY A 28 15.43 -12.59 -31.71
CA GLY A 28 14.90 -11.50 -32.53
C GLY A 28 16.05 -10.84 -33.27
N PRO A 29 15.95 -10.58 -34.56
CA PRO A 29 16.98 -9.87 -35.30
C PRO A 29 17.01 -8.39 -34.89
N GLU A 30 18.21 -7.88 -34.64
CA GLU A 30 18.51 -6.44 -34.62
C GLU A 30 18.05 -5.80 -35.93
N ILE A 31 17.28 -4.74 -35.83
CA ILE A 31 16.88 -3.93 -36.98
C ILE A 31 18.09 -3.05 -37.34
N SER A 32 18.89 -3.49 -38.31
CA SER A 32 19.78 -2.62 -39.06
C SER A 32 19.02 -2.07 -40.26
N GLU A 33 18.92 -0.74 -40.36
CA GLU A 33 18.50 -0.07 -41.60
C GLU A 33 19.54 -0.31 -42.70
N ASP A 34 19.18 -1.09 -43.69
CA ASP A 34 19.91 -1.05 -44.96
C ASP A 34 18.91 -1.06 -46.15
N LYS A 35 19.03 -0.03 -46.96
CA LYS A 35 18.30 0.16 -48.22
C LYS A 35 19.01 -0.62 -49.32
N SER A 36 18.34 -1.55 -49.97
CA SER A 36 18.34 -1.64 -51.48
C SER A 36 17.80 -2.99 -52.01
N HIS A 37 16.88 -2.81 -52.94
CA HIS A 37 16.56 -3.61 -54.14
C HIS A 37 15.82 -4.98 -54.07
N SER A 38 14.57 -4.84 -54.41
CA SER A 38 13.82 -5.50 -55.52
C SER A 38 13.71 -7.02 -55.54
N SER A 39 12.47 -7.42 -55.61
CA SER A 39 11.78 -8.37 -56.44
C SER A 39 11.12 -9.54 -55.71
N ASN A 40 9.79 -9.57 -55.86
CA ASN A 40 8.91 -10.74 -55.92
C ASN A 40 8.97 -11.80 -54.80
N ASP A 41 8.23 -11.51 -53.70
CA ASP A 41 7.44 -12.53 -53.05
C ASP A 41 6.20 -11.91 -52.35
N GLU A 42 5.19 -11.56 -53.13
CA GLU A 42 3.96 -10.90 -52.64
C GLU A 42 2.96 -11.88 -52.01
N ARG A 43 3.24 -13.17 -51.89
CA ARG A 43 2.29 -14.16 -51.35
C ARG A 43 2.41 -14.44 -49.85
N GLY A 44 3.48 -13.98 -49.19
CA GLY A 44 3.73 -14.27 -47.77
C GLY A 44 3.37 -13.15 -46.78
N ARG A 45 3.10 -11.90 -47.24
CA ARG A 45 2.95 -10.72 -46.35
C ARG A 45 1.52 -10.31 -45.98
N ARG A 46 0.48 -10.90 -46.62
CA ARG A 46 -0.91 -10.47 -46.36
C ARG A 46 -1.60 -11.03 -45.12
N PRO A 47 -1.24 -12.21 -44.53
CA PRO A 47 -1.89 -12.72 -43.30
C PRO A 47 -1.69 -11.83 -42.09
N ASN A 48 -0.50 -11.24 -41.89
CA ASN A 48 -0.17 -10.47 -40.68
C ASN A 48 -0.93 -9.14 -40.56
N ALA A 49 -1.16 -8.44 -41.67
CA ALA A 49 -1.90 -7.18 -41.66
C ALA A 49 -3.38 -7.38 -41.25
N HIS A 50 -3.99 -8.49 -41.68
CA HIS A 50 -5.36 -8.80 -41.33
C HIS A 50 -5.50 -9.18 -39.85
N ILE A 51 -4.53 -9.90 -39.31
CA ILE A 51 -4.45 -10.28 -37.89
C ILE A 51 -4.27 -9.04 -37.00
N HIS A 52 -3.39 -8.12 -37.36
CA HIS A 52 -3.21 -6.87 -36.64
C HIS A 52 -4.46 -6.00 -36.67
N HIS A 53 -5.16 -5.93 -37.82
CA HIS A 53 -6.44 -5.22 -37.91
C HIS A 53 -7.49 -5.85 -37.01
N LEU A 54 -7.55 -7.17 -36.91
CA LEU A 54 -8.45 -7.93 -36.05
C LEU A 54 -8.19 -7.64 -34.57
N ILE A 55 -6.92 -7.77 -34.16
CA ILE A 55 -6.49 -7.46 -32.79
C ILE A 55 -6.86 -6.03 -32.43
N ASN A 56 -6.60 -5.05 -33.30
CA ASN A 56 -6.95 -3.65 -33.08
C ASN A 56 -8.47 -3.45 -33.01
N LYS A 57 -9.25 -4.11 -33.84
CA LYS A 57 -10.73 -4.05 -33.82
C LYS A 57 -11.29 -4.59 -32.51
N ILE A 58 -10.68 -5.62 -31.94
CA ILE A 58 -11.06 -6.23 -30.68
C ILE A 58 -10.68 -5.31 -29.51
N LEU A 59 -9.49 -4.70 -29.56
CA LEU A 59 -9.03 -3.75 -28.56
C LEU A 59 -9.85 -2.45 -28.54
N SER A 60 -10.54 -2.10 -29.63
CA SER A 60 -11.34 -0.86 -29.73
C SER A 60 -12.80 -1.01 -29.28
N GLY A 61 -13.27 -2.21 -28.95
CA GLY A 61 -14.72 -2.43 -28.80
C GLY A 61 -15.25 -3.10 -27.54
N GLN A 62 -14.43 -3.68 -26.66
CA GLN A 62 -14.98 -4.44 -25.53
C GLN A 62 -14.04 -4.51 -24.31
N SER A 63 -14.61 -4.35 -23.13
CA SER A 63 -13.91 -4.26 -21.85
C SER A 63 -13.69 -5.59 -21.10
N VAL A 64 -14.10 -6.73 -21.61
CA VAL A 64 -13.99 -8.02 -20.90
C VAL A 64 -13.15 -9.02 -21.68
N ILE A 65 -11.97 -9.38 -21.15
CA ILE A 65 -11.02 -10.34 -21.76
C ILE A 65 -11.71 -11.61 -22.25
N GLY A 66 -12.64 -12.20 -21.49
CA GLY A 66 -13.33 -13.42 -21.88
C GLY A 66 -14.16 -13.32 -23.16
N GLN A 67 -14.81 -12.18 -23.41
CA GLN A 67 -15.60 -11.95 -24.62
C GLN A 67 -14.69 -11.75 -25.84
N VAL A 68 -13.59 -11.05 -25.65
CA VAL A 68 -12.57 -10.83 -26.69
C VAL A 68 -11.96 -12.16 -27.14
N LEU A 69 -11.54 -13.00 -26.21
CA LEU A 69 -10.95 -14.31 -26.50
C LEU A 69 -11.90 -15.22 -27.26
N PHE A 70 -13.19 -15.17 -26.91
CA PHE A 70 -14.22 -15.96 -27.59
C PHE A 70 -14.48 -15.49 -29.04
N SER A 71 -14.52 -14.17 -29.27
CA SER A 71 -14.78 -13.62 -30.62
C SER A 71 -13.68 -13.98 -31.64
N LEU A 72 -12.46 -14.25 -31.16
CA LEU A 72 -11.32 -14.64 -31.99
C LEU A 72 -11.35 -16.09 -32.46
N THR A 73 -12.06 -16.99 -31.80
CA THR A 73 -11.92 -18.43 -32.02
C THR A 73 -12.26 -18.87 -33.46
N ASP A 74 -13.32 -18.31 -34.06
CA ASP A 74 -13.73 -18.71 -35.41
C ASP A 74 -12.76 -18.20 -36.49
N GLU A 75 -12.19 -17.03 -36.31
CA GLU A 75 -11.19 -16.48 -37.23
C GLU A 75 -9.84 -17.21 -37.11
N LEU A 76 -9.42 -17.52 -35.88
CA LEU A 76 -8.21 -18.31 -35.64
C LEU A 76 -8.32 -19.73 -36.23
N LYS A 77 -9.51 -20.37 -36.19
CA LYS A 77 -9.74 -21.64 -36.87
C LYS A 77 -9.46 -21.58 -38.38
N ASN A 78 -9.88 -20.49 -39.02
CA ASN A 78 -9.65 -20.28 -40.43
C ASN A 78 -8.18 -20.02 -40.74
N ILE A 79 -7.51 -19.21 -39.93
CA ILE A 79 -6.08 -18.87 -40.05
C ILE A 79 -5.21 -20.12 -39.95
N PHE A 80 -5.46 -20.93 -38.91
CA PHE A 80 -4.66 -22.14 -38.63
C PHE A 80 -5.19 -23.40 -39.32
N ASN A 81 -6.24 -23.27 -40.12
CA ASN A 81 -6.88 -24.37 -40.83
C ASN A 81 -7.11 -25.62 -39.94
N CYS A 82 -7.74 -25.41 -38.78
CA CYS A 82 -8.00 -26.44 -37.78
C CYS A 82 -9.50 -26.55 -37.44
N GLN A 83 -9.88 -27.59 -36.69
CA GLN A 83 -11.29 -27.81 -36.34
C GLN A 83 -11.73 -26.98 -35.13
N ALA A 84 -10.84 -26.80 -34.15
CA ALA A 84 -11.13 -26.03 -32.95
C ALA A 84 -9.94 -25.19 -32.53
N VAL A 85 -10.24 -24.01 -31.92
CA VAL A 85 -9.27 -23.18 -31.26
C VAL A 85 -9.84 -22.78 -29.90
N SER A 86 -9.02 -22.85 -28.88
CA SER A 86 -9.29 -22.31 -27.55
C SER A 86 -8.19 -21.33 -27.16
N VAL A 87 -8.58 -20.16 -26.64
CA VAL A 87 -7.65 -19.19 -26.07
C VAL A 87 -7.97 -19.06 -24.59
N TYR A 88 -6.98 -19.36 -23.77
CA TYR A 88 -7.08 -19.32 -22.31
C TYR A 88 -6.39 -18.09 -21.78
N ALA A 89 -7.01 -17.43 -20.81
CA ALA A 89 -6.35 -16.42 -19.95
C ALA A 89 -5.83 -17.06 -18.67
N VAL A 90 -4.89 -16.41 -18.01
CA VAL A 90 -4.28 -16.90 -16.76
C VAL A 90 -5.01 -16.35 -15.54
N ASP A 91 -5.39 -17.23 -14.62
CA ASP A 91 -5.83 -16.90 -13.25
C ASP A 91 -4.76 -17.36 -12.26
N MET A 92 -3.84 -16.45 -11.91
CA MET A 92 -2.74 -16.79 -10.99
C MET A 92 -3.18 -16.98 -9.54
N ASN A 93 -4.31 -16.39 -9.15
CA ASN A 93 -4.84 -16.61 -7.80
C ASN A 93 -5.22 -18.07 -7.57
N LYS A 94 -5.76 -18.70 -8.62
CA LYS A 94 -6.13 -20.11 -8.60
C LYS A 94 -5.05 -21.03 -9.18
N ARG A 95 -3.97 -20.47 -9.76
CA ARG A 95 -2.95 -21.19 -10.53
C ARG A 95 -3.57 -22.03 -11.67
N GLN A 96 -4.50 -21.42 -12.37
CA GLN A 96 -5.25 -22.01 -13.47
C GLN A 96 -5.22 -21.12 -14.69
N ILE A 97 -5.40 -21.72 -15.86
CA ILE A 97 -5.81 -21.03 -17.06
C ILE A 97 -7.31 -21.28 -17.27
N TYR A 98 -8.01 -20.30 -17.83
CA TYR A 98 -9.45 -20.39 -18.05
C TYR A 98 -9.86 -19.80 -19.40
N THR A 99 -10.93 -20.37 -19.98
CA THR A 99 -11.62 -19.80 -21.14
C THR A 99 -13.11 -19.88 -20.94
N ARG A 100 -13.86 -18.99 -21.60
CA ARG A 100 -15.31 -19.03 -21.60
C ARG A 100 -15.80 -19.55 -22.94
N ASN A 101 -16.77 -20.45 -22.89
CA ASN A 101 -17.39 -21.02 -24.09
C ASN A 101 -18.90 -20.73 -24.04
N PHE A 102 -19.34 -19.75 -24.82
CA PHE A 102 -20.76 -19.36 -24.89
C PHE A 102 -21.59 -20.18 -25.91
N LYS A 103 -20.97 -21.15 -26.61
CA LYS A 103 -21.63 -21.94 -27.65
C LYS A 103 -22.17 -23.28 -27.17
N VAL A 104 -21.76 -23.74 -25.99
CA VAL A 104 -22.18 -25.06 -25.45
C VAL A 104 -22.98 -24.81 -24.17
N GLU A 105 -24.26 -25.14 -24.22
CA GLU A 105 -25.17 -24.98 -23.07
C GLU A 105 -24.66 -25.83 -21.89
N GLY A 106 -24.54 -25.20 -20.69
CA GLY A 106 -23.99 -25.83 -19.50
C GLY A 106 -22.45 -25.87 -19.40
N LEU A 107 -21.73 -25.13 -20.25
CA LEU A 107 -20.28 -25.07 -20.29
C LEU A 107 -19.79 -23.62 -20.35
N ASP A 108 -20.16 -22.83 -19.34
CA ASP A 108 -19.88 -21.40 -19.34
C ASP A 108 -18.37 -21.07 -19.19
N GLU A 109 -17.62 -21.90 -18.45
CA GLU A 109 -16.20 -21.68 -18.21
C GLU A 109 -15.44 -23.01 -18.09
N ILE A 110 -14.31 -23.12 -18.81
CA ILE A 110 -13.35 -24.23 -18.70
C ILE A 110 -12.14 -23.73 -17.93
N ARG A 111 -11.76 -24.46 -16.86
CA ARG A 111 -10.57 -24.18 -16.06
C ARG A 111 -9.62 -25.38 -16.08
N ILE A 112 -8.32 -25.10 -16.26
CA ILE A 112 -7.26 -26.10 -16.33
C ILE A 112 -6.13 -25.65 -15.38
N ASP A 113 -5.66 -26.57 -14.53
CA ASP A 113 -4.54 -26.30 -13.64
C ASP A 113 -3.24 -26.08 -14.42
N ILE A 114 -2.44 -25.11 -14.00
CA ILE A 114 -1.09 -24.86 -14.53
C ILE A 114 -0.16 -25.95 -13.99
N THR A 115 -0.13 -27.08 -14.68
CA THR A 115 0.68 -28.26 -14.34
C THR A 115 1.11 -28.99 -15.61
N THR A 116 2.11 -29.86 -15.51
CA THR A 116 2.60 -30.65 -16.64
C THR A 116 1.69 -31.81 -17.06
N ARG A 117 0.46 -31.91 -16.50
CA ARG A 117 -0.44 -33.08 -16.69
C ARG A 117 -1.42 -32.98 -17.84
N SER A 118 -1.68 -31.77 -18.34
CA SER A 118 -2.57 -31.54 -19.50
C SER A 118 -1.85 -30.75 -20.58
N LEU A 119 -2.34 -30.78 -21.84
CA LEU A 119 -1.68 -30.10 -22.97
C LEU A 119 -1.52 -28.60 -22.72
N ALA A 120 -2.62 -27.90 -22.49
CA ALA A 120 -2.59 -26.45 -22.22
C ALA A 120 -1.91 -26.12 -20.88
N GLY A 121 -2.11 -26.94 -19.83
CA GLY A 121 -1.44 -26.79 -18.54
C GLY A 121 0.07 -26.94 -18.62
N PHE A 122 0.57 -27.88 -19.44
CA PHE A 122 2.00 -28.06 -19.67
C PHE A 122 2.62 -26.82 -20.33
N VAL A 123 2.00 -26.29 -21.37
CA VAL A 123 2.48 -25.08 -22.04
C VAL A 123 2.41 -23.88 -21.08
N ALA A 124 1.35 -23.79 -20.29
CA ALA A 124 1.25 -22.77 -19.25
C ALA A 124 2.35 -22.86 -18.18
N ALA A 125 2.73 -24.08 -17.79
CA ALA A 125 3.74 -24.32 -16.76
C ALA A 125 5.18 -24.15 -17.27
N THR A 126 5.45 -24.48 -18.54
CA THR A 126 6.82 -24.58 -19.08
C THR A 126 7.17 -23.53 -20.13
N GLY A 127 6.17 -22.91 -20.76
CA GLY A 127 6.34 -22.04 -21.91
C GLY A 127 6.69 -22.77 -23.22
N LYS A 128 6.90 -24.08 -23.19
CA LYS A 128 7.32 -24.86 -24.36
C LYS A 128 6.14 -25.14 -25.27
N THR A 129 6.31 -24.86 -26.55
CA THR A 129 5.31 -25.20 -27.59
C THR A 129 5.14 -26.70 -27.71
N LEU A 130 3.89 -27.15 -27.76
CA LEU A 130 3.53 -28.53 -28.15
C LEU A 130 3.04 -28.55 -29.59
N ASN A 131 3.54 -29.45 -30.38
CA ASN A 131 3.00 -29.82 -31.70
C ASN A 131 2.90 -31.33 -31.74
N ILE A 132 1.69 -31.87 -31.70
CA ILE A 132 1.37 -33.28 -31.47
C ILE A 132 0.62 -33.84 -32.67
N THR A 133 0.96 -35.05 -33.07
CA THR A 133 0.32 -35.77 -34.19
C THR A 133 -0.95 -36.48 -33.74
N ASP A 134 -0.90 -37.19 -32.60
CA ASP A 134 -2.07 -37.84 -32.01
C ASP A 134 -2.07 -37.67 -30.48
N ALA A 135 -2.97 -36.84 -29.97
CA ALA A 135 -3.12 -36.59 -28.55
C ALA A 135 -3.55 -37.84 -27.73
N TYR A 136 -4.02 -38.90 -28.40
CA TYR A 136 -4.30 -40.18 -27.77
C TYR A 136 -3.08 -41.10 -27.71
N ASP A 137 -1.98 -40.78 -28.42
CA ASP A 137 -0.74 -41.56 -28.33
C ASP A 137 0.05 -41.17 -27.06
N ALA A 138 -0.09 -41.99 -26.05
CA ALA A 138 0.62 -41.79 -24.77
C ALA A 138 2.15 -41.88 -24.93
N LYS A 139 2.69 -42.51 -25.99
CA LYS A 139 4.14 -42.55 -26.22
C LYS A 139 4.62 -41.20 -26.76
N GLU A 140 3.91 -40.61 -27.71
CA GLU A 140 4.23 -39.28 -28.22
C GLU A 140 4.16 -38.24 -27.09
N LEU A 141 3.11 -38.23 -26.25
CA LEU A 141 2.96 -37.30 -25.14
C LEU A 141 4.12 -37.40 -24.13
N LYS A 142 4.56 -38.62 -23.80
CA LYS A 142 5.68 -38.84 -22.89
C LYS A 142 7.03 -38.34 -23.40
N THR A 143 7.18 -38.12 -24.70
CA THR A 143 8.42 -37.53 -25.26
C THR A 143 8.56 -36.05 -24.81
N PHE A 144 7.46 -35.36 -24.53
CA PHE A 144 7.46 -34.00 -24.04
C PHE A 144 7.60 -33.96 -22.51
N HIS A 145 6.83 -34.82 -21.79
CA HIS A 145 6.91 -34.92 -20.33
C HIS A 145 6.30 -36.26 -19.83
N PRO A 146 6.91 -36.93 -18.83
CA PRO A 146 6.42 -38.22 -18.29
C PRO A 146 4.99 -38.22 -17.81
N ASP A 147 4.54 -37.10 -17.23
CA ASP A 147 3.22 -36.94 -16.64
C ASP A 147 2.17 -36.39 -17.62
N LEU A 148 2.58 -36.02 -18.82
CA LEU A 148 1.68 -35.41 -19.81
C LEU A 148 0.63 -36.43 -20.31
N LYS A 149 -0.64 -36.04 -20.24
CA LYS A 149 -1.79 -36.85 -20.62
C LYS A 149 -2.87 -36.00 -21.27
N LEU A 150 -3.65 -36.59 -22.17
CA LEU A 150 -4.90 -36.01 -22.64
C LEU A 150 -6.00 -36.23 -21.59
N ASP A 151 -6.72 -35.20 -21.19
CA ASP A 151 -7.95 -35.34 -20.43
C ASP A 151 -9.13 -35.60 -21.35
N LYS A 152 -9.44 -36.88 -21.54
CA LYS A 152 -10.48 -37.38 -22.47
C LYS A 152 -11.90 -36.93 -22.06
N LYS A 153 -12.12 -36.51 -20.84
CA LYS A 153 -13.44 -36.06 -20.35
C LYS A 153 -14.02 -34.91 -21.17
N TRP A 154 -13.15 -34.04 -21.68
CA TRP A 154 -13.58 -32.93 -22.51
C TRP A 154 -14.03 -33.40 -23.87
N ASP A 155 -13.28 -34.31 -24.52
CA ASP A 155 -13.64 -34.92 -25.80
C ASP A 155 -14.97 -35.66 -25.70
N GLU A 156 -15.17 -36.45 -24.64
CA GLU A 156 -16.41 -37.17 -24.35
C GLU A 156 -17.60 -36.22 -24.14
N LYS A 157 -17.39 -35.13 -23.38
CA LYS A 157 -18.45 -34.20 -23.02
C LYS A 157 -19.01 -33.42 -24.22
N ILE A 158 -18.16 -33.11 -25.20
CA ILE A 158 -18.57 -32.31 -26.38
C ILE A 158 -18.62 -33.17 -27.67
N ASN A 159 -18.56 -34.49 -27.55
CA ASN A 159 -18.52 -35.45 -28.68
C ASN A 159 -17.45 -35.05 -29.73
N PHE A 160 -16.25 -34.79 -29.28
CA PHE A 160 -15.10 -34.37 -30.08
C PHE A 160 -13.97 -35.37 -29.90
N ARG A 161 -13.13 -35.57 -30.92
CA ARG A 161 -11.91 -36.36 -30.77
C ARG A 161 -10.70 -35.49 -31.10
N THR A 162 -9.91 -35.21 -30.11
CA THR A 162 -8.64 -34.53 -30.29
C THR A 162 -7.62 -35.45 -30.94
N LYS A 163 -7.24 -35.17 -32.18
CA LYS A 163 -6.18 -35.89 -32.90
C LYS A 163 -4.90 -35.07 -32.81
N SER A 164 -4.65 -34.16 -33.73
CA SER A 164 -3.47 -33.29 -33.68
C SER A 164 -3.70 -32.06 -32.85
N ALA A 165 -2.66 -31.60 -32.16
CA ALA A 165 -2.71 -30.42 -31.31
C ALA A 165 -1.46 -29.55 -31.47
N LEU A 166 -1.67 -28.24 -31.68
CA LEU A 166 -0.65 -27.20 -31.56
C LEU A 166 -1.00 -26.29 -30.40
N VAL A 167 -0.14 -26.25 -29.41
CA VAL A 167 -0.37 -25.44 -28.22
C VAL A 167 0.80 -24.49 -28.02
N VAL A 168 0.51 -23.19 -27.93
CA VAL A 168 1.51 -22.13 -27.77
C VAL A 168 1.19 -21.22 -26.59
N ALA A 169 2.23 -20.75 -25.89
CA ALA A 169 2.09 -19.75 -24.84
C ALA A 169 1.86 -18.37 -25.45
N LEU A 170 1.15 -17.50 -24.76
CA LEU A 170 0.93 -16.09 -25.09
C LEU A 170 1.77 -15.22 -24.15
N PRO A 171 3.03 -14.90 -24.51
CA PRO A 171 3.95 -14.20 -23.62
C PRO A 171 3.82 -12.67 -23.74
N TYR A 172 4.12 -11.98 -22.63
CA TYR A 172 4.36 -10.55 -22.58
C TYR A 172 5.41 -10.23 -21.52
N ASN A 173 6.56 -9.64 -21.89
CA ASN A 173 7.62 -9.24 -20.95
C ASN A 173 7.95 -10.32 -19.89
N LYS A 174 8.29 -11.53 -20.32
CA LYS A 174 8.55 -12.70 -19.44
C LYS A 174 7.35 -13.17 -18.61
N ARG A 175 6.15 -12.64 -18.84
CA ARG A 175 4.91 -13.02 -18.19
C ARG A 175 4.06 -13.86 -19.13
N LEU A 176 3.44 -14.92 -18.60
CA LEU A 176 2.44 -15.68 -19.32
C LEU A 176 1.08 -14.98 -19.21
N MET A 177 0.55 -14.49 -20.32
CA MET A 177 -0.78 -13.88 -20.38
C MET A 177 -1.88 -14.92 -20.64
N GLY A 178 -1.53 -16.00 -21.34
CA GLY A 178 -2.47 -17.04 -21.71
C GLY A 178 -1.85 -18.18 -22.46
N VAL A 179 -2.70 -19.05 -23.00
CA VAL A 179 -2.33 -20.18 -23.87
C VAL A 179 -3.32 -20.24 -25.03
N MET A 180 -2.82 -20.47 -26.24
CA MET A 180 -3.64 -20.78 -27.41
C MET A 180 -3.47 -22.23 -27.78
N GLU A 181 -4.56 -22.94 -27.96
CA GLU A 181 -4.63 -24.34 -28.31
C GLU A 181 -5.41 -24.50 -29.62
N CYS A 182 -4.77 -25.02 -30.67
CA CYS A 182 -5.36 -25.34 -31.98
C CYS A 182 -5.45 -26.84 -32.11
N LEU A 183 -6.64 -27.38 -32.44
CA LEU A 183 -6.92 -28.81 -32.48
C LEU A 183 -7.35 -29.26 -33.86
N ASN A 184 -6.85 -30.43 -34.27
CA ASN A 184 -7.20 -31.16 -35.49
C ASN A 184 -6.91 -30.34 -36.75
N TYR A 185 -5.65 -30.34 -37.15
CA TYR A 185 -5.20 -29.74 -38.40
C TYR A 185 -5.87 -30.40 -39.60
N LYS A 186 -6.43 -29.59 -40.52
CA LYS A 186 -7.23 -30.11 -41.63
C LYS A 186 -6.39 -30.53 -42.86
N SER A 187 -5.18 -29.98 -42.99
CA SER A 187 -4.31 -30.23 -44.17
C SER A 187 -3.27 -31.32 -43.94
N GLY A 188 -3.24 -31.96 -42.78
CA GLY A 188 -2.25 -33.02 -42.49
C GLY A 188 -2.47 -33.67 -41.12
N GLU A 189 -1.60 -34.61 -40.80
CA GLU A 189 -1.66 -35.30 -39.50
C GLU A 189 -1.11 -34.47 -38.36
N ARG A 190 -0.21 -33.51 -38.67
CA ARG A 190 0.46 -32.62 -37.72
C ARG A 190 0.53 -31.21 -38.31
N PHE A 191 0.51 -30.18 -37.48
CA PHE A 191 0.71 -28.80 -37.93
C PHE A 191 2.12 -28.64 -38.53
N ASP A 192 2.19 -28.08 -39.75
CA ASP A 192 3.46 -27.86 -40.43
C ASP A 192 4.27 -26.71 -39.79
N GLU A 193 5.58 -26.64 -40.07
CA GLU A 193 6.50 -25.66 -39.50
C GLU A 193 6.14 -24.20 -39.84
N GLY A 194 5.47 -23.98 -40.98
CA GLY A 194 5.00 -22.66 -41.39
C GLY A 194 3.86 -22.20 -40.47
N VAL A 195 2.90 -23.08 -40.18
CA VAL A 195 1.79 -22.83 -39.28
C VAL A 195 2.30 -22.65 -37.82
N VAL A 196 3.28 -23.43 -37.39
CA VAL A 196 3.89 -23.31 -36.07
C VAL A 196 4.57 -21.95 -35.91
N ARG A 197 5.32 -21.48 -36.89
CA ARG A 197 5.93 -20.14 -36.89
C ARG A 197 4.87 -19.04 -36.82
N GLN A 198 3.85 -19.13 -37.67
CA GLN A 198 2.73 -18.18 -37.68
C GLN A 198 2.00 -18.15 -36.33
N ALA A 199 1.81 -19.30 -35.67
CA ALA A 199 1.20 -19.38 -34.37
C ALA A 199 2.06 -18.72 -33.28
N LYS A 200 3.39 -18.87 -33.31
CA LYS A 200 4.33 -18.20 -32.40
C LYS A 200 4.34 -16.70 -32.61
N ASP A 201 4.36 -16.20 -33.85
CA ASP A 201 4.33 -14.75 -34.14
C ASP A 201 3.02 -14.13 -33.64
N LEU A 202 1.89 -14.81 -33.92
CA LEU A 202 0.59 -14.35 -33.45
C LEU A 202 0.48 -14.41 -31.92
N SER A 203 1.08 -15.42 -31.28
CA SER A 203 1.02 -15.57 -29.82
C SER A 203 1.65 -14.39 -29.09
N THR A 204 2.72 -13.82 -29.62
CA THR A 204 3.34 -12.60 -29.10
C THR A 204 2.39 -11.39 -29.20
N SER A 205 1.74 -11.23 -30.35
CA SER A 205 0.77 -10.14 -30.56
C SER A 205 -0.47 -10.28 -29.67
N LEU A 206 -0.97 -11.49 -29.48
CA LEU A 206 -2.07 -11.79 -28.56
C LEU A 206 -1.67 -11.52 -27.10
N GLY A 207 -0.46 -11.91 -26.71
CA GLY A 207 0.06 -11.62 -25.38
C GLY A 207 0.11 -10.12 -25.08
N HIS A 208 0.58 -9.31 -26.04
CA HIS A 208 0.55 -7.85 -25.95
C HIS A 208 -0.88 -7.30 -25.83
N ALA A 209 -1.81 -7.79 -26.65
CA ALA A 209 -3.21 -7.36 -26.61
C ALA A 209 -3.87 -7.67 -25.26
N MET A 210 -3.63 -8.87 -24.73
CA MET A 210 -4.15 -9.26 -23.42
C MET A 210 -3.58 -8.41 -22.29
N ALA A 211 -2.27 -8.11 -22.33
CA ALA A 211 -1.64 -7.23 -21.34
C ALA A 211 -2.20 -5.81 -21.37
N LYS A 212 -2.49 -5.29 -22.59
CA LYS A 212 -3.12 -3.97 -22.74
C LYS A 212 -4.53 -3.96 -22.18
N LEU A 213 -5.36 -4.95 -22.49
CA LEU A 213 -6.73 -5.08 -21.94
C LEU A 213 -6.72 -5.19 -20.41
N GLU A 214 -5.76 -5.90 -19.84
CA GLU A 214 -5.63 -5.99 -18.39
C GLU A 214 -5.24 -4.65 -17.77
N ALA A 215 -4.33 -3.89 -18.40
CA ALA A 215 -3.97 -2.54 -17.96
C ALA A 215 -5.17 -1.58 -18.03
N GLU A 216 -5.94 -1.61 -19.12
CA GLU A 216 -7.16 -0.81 -19.29
C GLU A 216 -8.23 -1.18 -18.24
N ASP A 217 -8.39 -2.47 -17.92
CA ASP A 217 -9.30 -2.94 -16.84
C ASP A 217 -8.86 -2.41 -15.47
N ILE A 218 -7.56 -2.44 -15.18
CA ILE A 218 -7.00 -1.86 -13.95
C ILE A 218 -7.24 -0.34 -13.91
N GLU A 219 -6.91 0.37 -14.99
CA GLU A 219 -7.11 1.82 -15.08
C GLU A 219 -8.57 2.22 -14.89
N SER A 220 -9.52 1.43 -15.41
CA SER A 220 -10.96 1.67 -15.25
C SER A 220 -11.44 1.52 -13.81
N LYS A 221 -10.76 0.73 -12.96
CA LYS A 221 -11.10 0.48 -11.54
C LYS A 221 -10.47 1.50 -10.60
N ILE A 222 -9.45 2.25 -11.03
CA ILE A 222 -8.80 3.25 -10.18
C ILE A 222 -9.76 4.34 -9.71
N PRO A 223 -10.62 4.95 -10.56
CA PRO A 223 -11.58 5.95 -10.13
C PRO A 223 -12.55 5.44 -9.07
N ASP A 224 -13.11 4.23 -9.24
CA ASP A 224 -14.04 3.64 -8.28
C ASP A 224 -13.36 3.35 -6.94
N THR A 225 -12.14 2.82 -6.97
CA THR A 225 -11.34 2.58 -5.77
C THR A 225 -11.00 3.89 -5.07
N THR A 226 -10.62 4.92 -5.82
CA THR A 226 -10.33 6.26 -5.29
C THR A 226 -11.58 6.88 -4.67
N HIS A 227 -12.73 6.76 -5.33
CA HIS A 227 -14.00 7.21 -4.78
C HIS A 227 -14.35 6.50 -3.47
N ALA A 228 -14.18 5.17 -3.42
CA ALA A 228 -14.40 4.39 -2.20
C ALA A 228 -13.48 4.82 -1.04
N ILE A 229 -12.19 5.11 -1.32
CA ILE A 229 -11.24 5.64 -0.33
C ILE A 229 -11.74 6.97 0.25
N HIS A 230 -12.22 7.89 -0.59
CA HIS A 230 -12.69 9.20 -0.13
C HIS A 230 -14.07 9.15 0.52
N ALA A 231 -14.90 8.17 0.16
CA ALA A 231 -16.23 7.95 0.75
C ALA A 231 -16.18 7.25 2.12
N ALA A 232 -15.07 6.60 2.47
CA ALA A 232 -14.91 5.91 3.74
C ALA A 232 -15.07 6.87 4.92
N GLY A 233 -15.92 6.52 5.88
CA GLY A 233 -16.26 7.34 7.04
C GLY A 233 -15.19 7.34 8.13
N THR A 234 -14.35 6.30 8.17
CA THR A 234 -13.31 6.11 9.19
C THR A 234 -12.04 5.51 8.61
N ILE A 235 -10.90 5.72 9.32
CA ILE A 235 -9.63 5.05 8.98
C ILE A 235 -9.79 3.53 9.09
N ASP A 236 -10.51 3.04 10.08
CA ASP A 236 -10.74 1.59 10.28
C ASP A 236 -11.47 0.95 9.10
N GLU A 237 -12.43 1.64 8.50
CA GLU A 237 -13.11 1.17 7.29
C GLU A 237 -12.12 1.02 6.12
N ILE A 238 -11.22 1.99 5.93
CA ILE A 238 -10.17 1.89 4.92
C ILE A 238 -9.26 0.69 5.20
N LEU A 239 -8.83 0.51 6.45
CA LEU A 239 -7.92 -0.57 6.84
C LEU A 239 -8.57 -1.97 6.73
N LEU A 240 -9.87 -2.10 6.92
CA LEU A 240 -10.56 -3.40 6.94
C LEU A 240 -11.22 -3.76 5.61
N GLU A 241 -11.86 -2.81 4.95
CA GLU A 241 -12.74 -3.10 3.81
C GLU A 241 -12.07 -2.80 2.45
N LEU A 242 -11.13 -1.84 2.39
CA LEU A 242 -10.55 -1.42 1.11
C LEU A 242 -9.25 -2.15 0.72
N GLN A 243 -8.67 -2.97 1.60
CA GLN A 243 -7.45 -3.72 1.25
C GLN A 243 -7.67 -4.65 0.04
N GLN A 244 -8.77 -5.39 -0.01
CA GLN A 244 -9.04 -6.32 -1.10
C GLN A 244 -9.36 -5.63 -2.44
N PRO A 245 -10.23 -4.60 -2.50
CA PRO A 245 -10.41 -3.80 -3.71
C PRO A 245 -9.09 -3.21 -4.24
N ILE A 246 -8.25 -2.67 -3.36
CA ILE A 246 -6.96 -2.09 -3.76
C ILE A 246 -6.00 -3.19 -4.23
N LEU A 247 -5.97 -4.36 -3.57
CA LEU A 247 -5.13 -5.48 -3.99
C LEU A 247 -5.43 -5.95 -5.41
N GLN A 248 -6.69 -5.84 -5.86
CA GLN A 248 -7.10 -6.21 -7.22
C GLN A 248 -6.48 -5.32 -8.31
N LEU A 249 -5.98 -4.13 -7.95
CA LEU A 249 -5.28 -3.24 -8.87
C LEU A 249 -3.80 -3.63 -9.09
N PHE A 250 -3.30 -4.61 -8.32
CA PHE A 250 -1.91 -5.03 -8.37
C PHE A 250 -1.79 -6.55 -8.52
N ASP A 251 -0.80 -6.98 -9.28
CA ASP A 251 -0.40 -8.39 -9.34
C ASP A 251 0.45 -8.76 -8.14
N SER A 252 -0.08 -8.60 -6.94
CA SER A 252 0.63 -8.92 -5.70
C SER A 252 -0.09 -9.99 -4.89
N GLY A 253 0.65 -10.67 -4.03
CA GLY A 253 0.11 -11.72 -3.18
C GLY A 253 -0.61 -11.17 -1.95
N LEU A 254 -0.15 -10.01 -1.44
CA LEU A 254 -0.68 -9.39 -0.24
C LEU A 254 -0.55 -7.87 -0.31
N ILE A 255 -1.47 -7.19 0.37
CA ILE A 255 -1.43 -5.76 0.64
C ILE A 255 -1.61 -5.52 2.14
N THR A 256 -0.94 -4.50 2.65
CA THR A 256 -1.18 -3.97 3.99
C THR A 256 -1.19 -2.44 3.93
N ILE A 257 -2.22 -1.83 4.47
CA ILE A 257 -2.32 -0.39 4.62
C ILE A 257 -2.16 -0.09 6.12
N TYR A 258 -1.21 0.77 6.44
CA TYR A 258 -0.95 1.20 7.81
C TYR A 258 -1.38 2.65 7.97
N ALA A 259 -1.98 2.97 9.11
CA ALA A 259 -2.18 4.34 9.59
C ALA A 259 -1.13 4.68 10.65
N VAL A 260 -0.86 5.97 10.87
CA VAL A 260 0.07 6.43 11.91
C VAL A 260 -0.66 6.58 13.24
N ASP A 261 -0.07 6.02 14.29
CA ASP A 261 -0.39 6.32 15.68
C ASP A 261 0.65 7.32 16.21
N GLU A 262 0.32 8.60 16.17
CA GLU A 262 1.21 9.69 16.61
C GLU A 262 1.59 9.58 18.10
N ILE A 263 0.70 8.99 18.91
CA ILE A 263 0.87 8.86 20.35
C ILE A 263 1.95 7.83 20.68
N LYS A 264 1.86 6.66 20.02
CA LYS A 264 2.78 5.54 20.26
C LYS A 264 4.02 5.59 19.40
N ASN A 265 4.07 6.51 18.43
CA ASN A 265 5.12 6.61 17.41
C ASN A 265 5.28 5.29 16.62
N GLU A 266 4.15 4.74 16.21
CA GLU A 266 4.03 3.49 15.48
C GLU A 266 3.13 3.66 14.26
N ILE A 267 3.26 2.74 13.30
CA ILE A 267 2.24 2.53 12.28
C ILE A 267 1.44 1.28 12.64
N TYR A 268 0.13 1.31 12.40
CA TYR A 268 -0.75 0.18 12.70
C TYR A 268 -1.67 -0.16 11.53
N SER A 269 -2.03 -1.43 11.44
CA SER A 269 -3.02 -1.95 10.50
C SER A 269 -3.98 -2.89 11.20
N LYS A 270 -5.13 -3.14 10.60
CA LYS A 270 -6.16 -4.05 11.11
C LYS A 270 -6.44 -5.14 10.10
N ILE A 271 -6.53 -6.38 10.57
CA ILE A 271 -6.84 -7.56 9.74
C ILE A 271 -8.03 -8.28 10.35
N LYS A 272 -9.04 -8.55 9.53
CA LYS A 272 -10.20 -9.35 9.91
C LYS A 272 -9.90 -10.84 9.72
N SER A 273 -10.04 -11.63 10.77
CA SER A 273 -9.90 -13.09 10.74
C SER A 273 -11.16 -13.71 11.35
N GLY A 274 -12.10 -14.14 10.49
CA GLY A 274 -13.43 -14.56 10.94
C GLY A 274 -14.16 -13.41 11.62
N ASN A 275 -14.55 -13.61 12.88
CA ASN A 275 -15.23 -12.58 13.69
C ASN A 275 -14.26 -11.75 14.56
N THR A 276 -12.96 -12.00 14.49
CA THR A 276 -11.93 -11.27 15.25
C THR A 276 -11.20 -10.27 14.37
N ILE A 277 -10.99 -9.07 14.90
CA ILE A 277 -10.12 -8.05 14.31
C ILE A 277 -8.78 -8.11 15.06
N ASN A 278 -7.71 -8.37 14.33
CA ASN A 278 -6.34 -8.37 14.86
C ASN A 278 -5.64 -7.09 14.41
N GLU A 279 -4.91 -6.48 15.33
CA GLU A 279 -4.13 -5.28 15.04
C GLU A 279 -2.65 -5.64 14.89
N ILE A 280 -2.02 -5.11 13.85
CA ILE A 280 -0.59 -5.21 13.59
C ILE A 280 0.00 -3.85 13.89
N ARG A 281 1.05 -3.81 14.74
CA ARG A 281 1.80 -2.60 15.06
C ARG A 281 3.26 -2.74 14.67
N VAL A 282 3.82 -1.69 14.08
CA VAL A 282 5.21 -1.62 13.63
C VAL A 282 5.80 -0.30 14.10
N PRO A 283 6.87 -0.31 14.90
CA PRO A 283 7.56 0.91 15.31
C PRO A 283 8.10 1.69 14.11
N ILE A 284 7.97 3.02 14.15
CA ILE A 284 8.59 3.91 13.15
C ILE A 284 10.09 3.93 13.41
N SER A 285 10.80 3.04 12.72
CA SER A 285 12.23 2.84 12.93
C SER A 285 12.90 2.22 11.70
N LYS A 286 14.22 2.24 11.66
CA LYS A 286 15.03 1.65 10.59
C LYS A 286 15.11 0.10 10.62
N LYS A 287 14.45 -0.55 11.60
CA LYS A 287 14.56 -2.00 11.84
C LYS A 287 13.60 -2.87 11.03
N SER A 288 12.64 -2.28 10.35
CA SER A 288 11.68 -2.98 9.48
C SER A 288 11.45 -2.18 8.20
N ILE A 289 11.03 -2.84 7.12
CA ILE A 289 10.85 -2.20 5.81
C ILE A 289 9.78 -1.09 5.89
N SER A 290 8.59 -1.40 6.42
CA SER A 290 7.50 -0.41 6.56
C SER A 290 7.85 0.68 7.57
N GLY A 291 8.51 0.33 8.70
CA GLY A 291 8.99 1.31 9.68
C GLY A 291 10.06 2.24 9.13
N CYS A 292 10.96 1.73 8.26
CA CYS A 292 11.96 2.53 7.57
C CYS A 292 11.33 3.52 6.60
N VAL A 293 10.33 3.09 5.81
CA VAL A 293 9.56 3.97 4.92
C VAL A 293 8.82 5.04 5.72
N ALA A 294 8.20 4.65 6.84
CA ALA A 294 7.55 5.60 7.73
C ALA A 294 8.52 6.67 8.27
N LEU A 295 9.73 6.24 8.67
CA LEU A 295 10.75 7.13 9.22
C LEU A 295 11.38 8.05 8.15
N THR A 296 11.76 7.47 7.01
CA THR A 296 12.52 8.18 5.96
C THR A 296 11.61 8.93 4.99
N LYS A 297 10.32 8.59 4.96
CA LYS A 297 9.33 9.10 4.00
C LYS A 297 9.71 8.87 2.53
N LYS A 298 10.53 7.83 2.28
CA LYS A 298 10.99 7.43 0.94
C LYS A 298 10.42 6.08 0.58
N ALA A 299 9.89 5.95 -0.64
CA ALA A 299 9.39 4.68 -1.15
C ALA A 299 10.53 3.66 -1.35
N LEU A 300 10.24 2.39 -1.16
CA LEU A 300 11.16 1.27 -1.38
C LEU A 300 10.52 0.25 -2.33
N ASN A 301 11.29 -0.20 -3.32
CA ASN A 301 10.95 -1.31 -4.21
C ASN A 301 12.07 -2.35 -4.13
N ILE A 302 11.81 -3.50 -3.53
CA ILE A 302 12.79 -4.53 -3.14
C ILE A 302 12.46 -5.82 -3.89
N CYS A 303 13.50 -6.49 -4.42
CA CYS A 303 13.36 -7.77 -5.12
C CYS A 303 13.25 -8.96 -4.15
N ASP A 304 14.09 -9.00 -3.12
CA ASP A 304 14.04 -10.03 -2.08
C ASP A 304 14.25 -9.42 -0.70
N ALA A 305 13.22 -9.44 0.12
CA ALA A 305 13.28 -8.93 1.49
C ALA A 305 14.30 -9.68 2.39
N TYR A 306 14.76 -10.87 1.98
CA TYR A 306 15.81 -11.64 2.66
C TYR A 306 17.22 -11.32 2.16
N ASP A 307 17.37 -10.55 1.07
CA ASP A 307 18.68 -10.11 0.59
C ASP A 307 19.18 -8.91 1.42
N ALA A 308 20.04 -9.18 2.39
CA ALA A 308 20.59 -8.17 3.28
C ALA A 308 21.43 -7.12 2.53
N GLU A 309 22.06 -7.47 1.41
CA GLU A 309 22.85 -6.52 0.62
C GLU A 309 21.94 -5.59 -0.20
N GLU A 310 20.81 -6.07 -0.69
CA GLU A 310 19.80 -5.21 -1.29
C GLU A 310 19.23 -4.23 -0.26
N LEU A 311 18.86 -4.71 0.94
CA LEU A 311 18.30 -3.88 2.00
C LEU A 311 19.27 -2.78 2.45
N LYS A 312 20.56 -3.08 2.58
CA LYS A 312 21.60 -2.11 2.95
C LYS A 312 21.75 -0.96 1.95
N LYS A 313 21.40 -1.15 0.67
CA LYS A 313 21.42 -0.07 -0.34
C LYS A 313 20.43 1.04 0.01
N PHE A 314 19.35 0.71 0.70
CA PHE A 314 18.34 1.68 1.13
C PHE A 314 18.68 2.30 2.50
N HIS A 315 19.13 1.46 3.45
CA HIS A 315 19.61 1.93 4.75
C HIS A 315 20.52 0.87 5.41
N PRO A 316 21.67 1.25 6.00
CA PRO A 316 22.61 0.30 6.61
C PRO A 316 22.02 -0.61 7.69
N ASP A 317 21.07 -0.08 8.47
CA ASP A 317 20.44 -0.79 9.58
C ASP A 317 19.14 -1.51 9.18
N LEU A 318 18.73 -1.42 7.91
CA LEU A 318 17.48 -2.02 7.44
C LEU A 318 17.55 -3.53 7.47
N LYS A 319 16.55 -4.15 8.10
CA LYS A 319 16.40 -5.60 8.18
C LYS A 319 14.97 -6.00 7.87
N HIS A 320 14.80 -7.22 7.37
CA HIS A 320 13.49 -7.83 7.26
C HIS A 320 13.12 -8.54 8.57
N ASP A 321 11.95 -8.21 9.12
CA ASP A 321 11.38 -8.95 10.25
C ASP A 321 10.60 -10.17 9.74
N SER A 322 11.23 -11.33 9.80
CA SER A 322 10.63 -12.59 9.37
C SER A 322 9.62 -13.19 10.36
N SER A 323 9.29 -12.51 11.45
CA SER A 323 8.36 -13.02 12.47
C SER A 323 6.95 -13.22 11.91
N TRP A 324 6.51 -12.34 11.01
CA TRP A 324 5.23 -12.45 10.31
C TRP A 324 5.23 -13.58 9.29
N ASP A 325 6.30 -13.75 8.54
CA ASP A 325 6.44 -14.86 7.58
C ASP A 325 6.31 -16.20 8.29
N LYS A 326 6.92 -16.35 9.47
CA LYS A 326 6.81 -17.55 10.32
C LYS A 326 5.39 -17.77 10.84
N LYS A 327 4.67 -16.69 11.20
CA LYS A 327 3.29 -16.78 11.71
C LYS A 327 2.29 -17.12 10.61
N THR A 328 2.47 -16.58 9.41
CA THR A 328 1.54 -16.73 8.29
C THR A 328 1.88 -17.91 7.38
N GLY A 329 3.11 -18.44 7.45
CA GLY A 329 3.63 -19.44 6.53
C GLY A 329 3.93 -18.89 5.13
N LEU A 330 3.87 -17.57 4.95
CA LEU A 330 4.20 -16.88 3.70
C LEU A 330 5.64 -16.36 3.77
N ARG A 331 6.41 -16.57 2.72
CA ARG A 331 7.73 -15.95 2.59
C ARG A 331 7.58 -14.62 1.85
N THR A 332 7.99 -13.53 2.48
CA THR A 332 8.10 -12.23 1.83
C THR A 332 9.30 -12.23 0.89
N LYS A 333 9.07 -12.16 -0.42
CA LYS A 333 10.10 -12.02 -1.45
C LYS A 333 10.16 -10.56 -1.89
N SER A 334 9.46 -10.19 -2.95
CA SER A 334 9.43 -8.81 -3.43
C SER A 334 8.47 -7.96 -2.60
N THR A 335 8.82 -6.70 -2.37
CA THR A 335 7.94 -5.76 -1.69
C THR A 335 8.09 -4.35 -2.23
N LEU A 336 6.94 -3.68 -2.42
CA LEU A 336 6.84 -2.27 -2.79
C LEU A 336 6.15 -1.53 -1.65
N VAL A 337 6.82 -0.52 -1.11
CA VAL A 337 6.32 0.22 0.05
C VAL A 337 6.34 1.71 -0.25
N TYR A 338 5.19 2.36 -0.08
CA TYR A 338 5.01 3.79 -0.29
C TYR A 338 4.56 4.51 0.98
N PRO A 339 5.17 5.67 1.31
CA PRO A 339 4.66 6.51 2.39
C PRO A 339 3.39 7.23 1.94
N LEU A 340 2.41 7.33 2.81
CA LEU A 340 1.20 8.14 2.64
C LEU A 340 1.50 9.52 3.18
N LEU A 341 1.78 10.49 2.30
CA LEU A 341 2.20 11.84 2.68
C LEU A 341 1.16 12.88 2.34
N GLN A 342 0.84 13.75 3.30
CA GLN A 342 0.10 14.98 3.07
C GLN A 342 1.00 16.18 3.43
N GLY A 343 1.57 16.82 2.40
CA GLY A 343 2.69 17.72 2.57
C GLY A 343 3.89 16.98 3.19
N GLU A 344 4.44 17.50 4.27
CA GLU A 344 5.54 16.88 5.04
C GLU A 344 5.05 15.86 6.09
N ASN A 345 3.72 15.73 6.30
CA ASN A 345 3.18 14.89 7.35
C ASN A 345 2.95 13.45 6.86
N LEU A 346 3.45 12.49 7.64
CA LEU A 346 3.21 11.07 7.40
C LEU A 346 1.83 10.69 7.94
N MET A 347 0.94 10.22 7.05
CA MET A 347 -0.39 9.74 7.40
C MET A 347 -0.42 8.21 7.57
N GLY A 348 0.49 7.50 6.93
CA GLY A 348 0.52 6.04 6.93
C GLY A 348 1.55 5.47 5.98
N VAL A 349 1.41 4.17 5.70
CA VAL A 349 2.27 3.42 4.76
C VAL A 349 1.42 2.42 3.99
N LEU A 350 1.61 2.35 2.67
CA LEU A 350 1.07 1.30 1.80
C LEU A 350 2.16 0.29 1.51
N GLN A 351 1.92 -0.99 1.77
CA GLN A 351 2.84 -2.08 1.50
C GLN A 351 2.19 -3.14 0.61
N LEU A 352 2.81 -3.44 -0.52
CA LEU A 352 2.50 -4.55 -1.42
C LEU A 352 3.58 -5.61 -1.29
N VAL A 353 3.18 -6.89 -1.23
CA VAL A 353 4.10 -8.00 -0.97
C VAL A 353 3.90 -9.08 -2.01
N ASN A 354 5.03 -9.63 -2.50
CA ASN A 354 5.10 -10.74 -3.44
C ASN A 354 4.42 -10.45 -4.77
N LYS A 355 5.14 -9.74 -5.65
CA LYS A 355 4.73 -9.61 -7.06
C LYS A 355 4.55 -11.00 -7.67
N LYS A 356 3.43 -11.23 -8.32
CA LYS A 356 3.09 -12.54 -8.89
C LYS A 356 3.93 -12.88 -10.12
N TYR A 357 4.31 -11.84 -10.87
CA TYR A 357 5.12 -11.97 -12.07
C TYR A 357 6.36 -11.10 -11.99
N GLY A 358 7.51 -11.68 -12.28
CA GLY A 358 8.80 -11.02 -12.15
C GLY A 358 9.31 -10.99 -10.71
N ASP A 359 10.52 -10.46 -10.55
CA ASP A 359 11.21 -10.41 -9.26
C ASP A 359 10.99 -9.10 -8.52
N ARG A 360 10.52 -8.06 -9.21
CA ARG A 360 10.32 -6.70 -8.69
C ARG A 360 9.00 -6.12 -9.21
N PHE A 361 8.41 -5.20 -8.47
CA PHE A 361 7.30 -4.39 -8.94
C PHE A 361 7.75 -3.48 -10.09
N SER A 362 6.93 -3.35 -11.13
CA SER A 362 7.24 -2.56 -12.33
C SER A 362 7.07 -1.06 -12.09
N SER A 363 7.54 -0.23 -13.03
CA SER A 363 7.28 1.22 -13.02
C SER A 363 5.78 1.56 -13.09
N PHE A 364 4.98 0.72 -13.74
CA PHE A 364 3.51 0.85 -13.75
C PHE A 364 2.92 0.61 -12.35
N ASP A 365 3.37 -0.44 -11.64
CA ASP A 365 2.97 -0.68 -10.26
C ASP A 365 3.38 0.47 -9.33
N GLU A 366 4.60 1.00 -9.50
CA GLU A 366 5.08 2.16 -8.74
C GLU A 366 4.22 3.39 -8.96
N SER A 367 3.86 3.69 -10.22
CA SER A 367 3.00 4.82 -10.56
C SER A 367 1.61 4.68 -9.93
N ASN A 368 0.99 3.50 -10.04
CA ASN A 368 -0.33 3.24 -9.44
C ASN A 368 -0.27 3.28 -7.91
N ALA A 369 0.77 2.70 -7.29
CA ALA A 369 0.96 2.74 -5.85
C ALA A 369 1.16 4.18 -5.35
N LYS A 370 1.89 5.02 -6.09
CA LYS A 370 2.07 6.44 -5.77
C LYS A 370 0.73 7.20 -5.82
N ASN A 371 -0.06 7.00 -6.86
CA ASN A 371 -1.35 7.68 -7.02
C ASN A 371 -2.34 7.28 -5.91
N LEU A 372 -2.41 5.98 -5.58
CA LEU A 372 -3.23 5.49 -4.49
C LEU A 372 -2.72 5.96 -3.12
N ALA A 373 -1.40 6.01 -2.92
CA ALA A 373 -0.82 6.54 -1.70
C ALA A 373 -1.21 8.00 -1.45
N GLN A 374 -1.31 8.83 -2.51
CA GLN A 374 -1.78 10.22 -2.40
C GLN A 374 -3.27 10.28 -2.00
N SER A 375 -4.13 9.43 -2.60
CA SER A 375 -5.56 9.37 -2.27
C SER A 375 -5.79 8.89 -0.84
N LEU A 376 -5.08 7.85 -0.40
CA LEU A 376 -5.12 7.34 0.97
C LEU A 376 -4.60 8.38 1.98
N ALA A 377 -3.51 9.09 1.65
CA ALA A 377 -2.96 10.14 2.51
C ALA A 377 -3.96 11.26 2.73
N LEU A 378 -4.65 11.71 1.68
CA LEU A 378 -5.67 12.75 1.77
C LEU A 378 -6.87 12.27 2.60
N ALA A 379 -7.34 11.04 2.39
CA ALA A 379 -8.44 10.47 3.16
C ALA A 379 -8.08 10.37 4.65
N PHE A 380 -6.89 9.86 4.98
CA PHE A 380 -6.41 9.77 6.37
C PHE A 380 -6.26 11.14 7.01
N PHE A 381 -5.71 12.11 6.28
CA PHE A 381 -5.59 13.50 6.76
C PHE A 381 -6.96 14.10 7.08
N ASN A 382 -7.95 13.95 6.20
CA ASN A 382 -9.29 14.46 6.42
C ASN A 382 -9.95 13.80 7.64
N GLN A 383 -9.79 12.48 7.81
CA GLN A 383 -10.32 11.77 8.98
C GLN A 383 -9.61 12.20 10.28
N GLN A 384 -8.29 12.36 10.25
CA GLN A 384 -7.56 12.86 11.42
C GLN A 384 -7.95 14.30 11.76
N LYS A 385 -8.10 15.18 10.75
CA LYS A 385 -8.56 16.55 10.94
C LYS A 385 -9.93 16.59 11.59
N PHE A 386 -10.89 15.81 11.08
CA PHE A 386 -12.23 15.70 11.64
C PHE A 386 -12.21 15.19 13.09
N ASN A 387 -11.37 14.18 13.37
CA ASN A 387 -11.20 13.66 14.72
C ASN A 387 -10.50 14.68 15.65
N ARG A 388 -9.53 15.47 15.13
CA ARG A 388 -8.89 16.55 15.90
C ARG A 388 -9.88 17.66 16.25
N GLU A 389 -10.77 18.05 15.33
CA GLU A 389 -11.83 19.05 15.59
C GLU A 389 -12.83 18.59 16.66
N LYS A 390 -12.98 17.28 16.85
CA LYS A 390 -13.81 16.68 17.91
C LYS A 390 -13.04 16.40 19.21
N ARG A 391 -11.70 16.48 19.23
CA ARG A 391 -10.92 16.24 20.44
C ARG A 391 -11.27 17.25 21.52
N THR A 392 -11.58 16.76 22.70
CA THR A 392 -11.70 17.61 23.90
C THR A 392 -10.32 17.89 24.46
N LYS A 393 -10.19 18.98 25.21
CA LYS A 393 -8.91 19.45 25.79
C LYS A 393 -8.16 18.37 26.59
N PHE A 394 -8.88 17.44 27.21
CA PHE A 394 -8.35 16.38 28.05
C PHE A 394 -8.64 14.96 27.53
N GLY A 395 -9.16 14.83 26.30
CA GLY A 395 -9.55 13.54 25.72
C GLY A 395 -8.41 12.53 25.64
N TYR A 396 -7.20 12.98 25.35
CA TYR A 396 -6.01 12.12 25.33
C TYR A 396 -5.79 11.36 26.65
N LEU A 397 -6.02 12.00 27.79
CA LEU A 397 -5.81 11.38 29.10
C LEU A 397 -6.72 10.16 29.31
N VAL A 398 -7.95 10.24 28.78
CA VAL A 398 -8.92 9.14 28.84
C VAL A 398 -8.61 8.08 27.78
N GLU A 399 -8.37 8.49 26.53
CA GLU A 399 -8.03 7.58 25.42
C GLU A 399 -6.77 6.75 25.70
N SER A 400 -5.81 7.33 26.41
CA SER A 400 -4.56 6.65 26.80
C SER A 400 -4.68 5.84 28.10
N GLY A 401 -5.87 5.84 28.76
CA GLY A 401 -6.09 5.14 30.01
C GLY A 401 -5.30 5.69 31.21
N ILE A 402 -4.88 6.97 31.15
CA ILE A 402 -4.18 7.65 32.24
C ILE A 402 -5.17 7.97 33.37
N ILE A 403 -6.38 8.40 32.99
CA ILE A 403 -7.54 8.56 33.89
C ILE A 403 -8.77 7.97 33.21
N SER A 404 -9.78 7.64 34.01
CA SER A 404 -11.10 7.25 33.51
C SER A 404 -11.93 8.48 33.11
N GLN A 405 -13.00 8.25 32.33
CA GLN A 405 -13.96 9.32 31.99
C GLN A 405 -14.66 9.88 33.23
N ASP A 406 -14.92 9.03 34.23
CA ASP A 406 -15.56 9.44 35.47
C ASP A 406 -14.65 10.34 36.30
N GLU A 407 -13.36 10.01 36.44
CA GLU A 407 -12.36 10.87 37.11
C GLU A 407 -12.23 12.23 36.43
N LEU A 408 -12.26 12.26 35.07
CA LEU A 408 -12.24 13.54 34.34
C LEU A 408 -13.51 14.34 34.61
N ASN A 409 -14.68 13.72 34.63
CA ASN A 409 -15.96 14.39 34.91
C ASN A 409 -16.00 14.96 36.35
N GLU A 410 -15.47 14.22 37.33
CA GLU A 410 -15.34 14.67 38.72
C GLU A 410 -14.38 15.86 38.82
N ALA A 411 -13.22 15.81 38.16
CA ALA A 411 -12.26 16.89 38.12
C ALA A 411 -12.87 18.18 37.52
N ILE A 412 -13.60 18.06 36.42
CA ILE A 412 -14.31 19.20 35.81
C ILE A 412 -15.38 19.78 36.75
N SER A 413 -16.14 18.90 37.43
CA SER A 413 -17.19 19.31 38.36
C SER A 413 -16.60 20.02 39.56
N LYS A 414 -15.50 19.50 40.12
CA LYS A 414 -14.76 20.11 41.23
C LYS A 414 -14.14 21.46 40.85
N ALA A 415 -13.51 21.54 39.68
CA ALA A 415 -12.94 22.77 39.16
C ALA A 415 -14.00 23.87 39.03
N ARG A 416 -15.18 23.51 38.46
CA ARG A 416 -16.31 24.45 38.34
C ARG A 416 -16.87 24.89 39.70
N LYS A 417 -17.00 23.95 40.64
CA LYS A 417 -17.49 24.26 42.00
C LYS A 417 -16.58 25.19 42.75
N ASN A 418 -15.26 24.98 42.64
CA ASN A 418 -14.24 25.73 43.34
C ASN A 418 -13.73 26.96 42.57
N ARG A 419 -14.25 27.21 41.35
CA ARG A 419 -13.82 28.28 40.42
C ARG A 419 -12.32 28.27 40.11
N ILE A 420 -11.73 27.08 40.00
CA ILE A 420 -10.34 26.87 39.64
C ILE A 420 -10.22 26.18 38.29
N ASP A 421 -9.04 26.20 37.68
CA ASP A 421 -8.79 25.51 36.41
C ASP A 421 -8.83 24.00 36.59
N VAL A 422 -9.38 23.31 35.58
CA VAL A 422 -9.39 21.85 35.53
C VAL A 422 -7.98 21.28 35.59
N GLU A 423 -7.01 21.94 34.95
CA GLU A 423 -5.59 21.55 34.95
C GLU A 423 -5.03 21.53 36.38
N THR A 424 -5.39 22.51 37.23
CA THR A 424 -5.00 22.52 38.64
C THR A 424 -5.52 21.29 39.36
N VAL A 425 -6.80 20.95 39.22
CA VAL A 425 -7.39 19.76 39.84
C VAL A 425 -6.71 18.47 39.34
N LEU A 426 -6.46 18.37 38.03
CA LEU A 426 -5.78 17.23 37.46
C LEU A 426 -4.37 17.02 38.02
N LEU A 427 -3.63 18.10 38.22
CA LEU A 427 -2.27 18.06 38.77
C LEU A 427 -2.25 17.84 40.31
N SER A 428 -3.13 18.51 41.05
CA SER A 428 -3.12 18.49 42.54
C SER A 428 -3.80 17.24 43.09
N ASP A 429 -5.01 16.93 42.64
CA ASP A 429 -5.85 15.88 43.20
C ASP A 429 -5.57 14.52 42.60
N LEU A 430 -5.54 14.44 41.25
CA LEU A 430 -5.26 13.21 40.53
C LEU A 430 -3.76 12.95 40.37
N LYS A 431 -2.91 13.89 40.81
CA LYS A 431 -1.43 13.82 40.78
C LYS A 431 -0.89 13.44 39.40
N LEU A 432 -1.53 13.94 38.35
CA LEU A 432 -1.08 13.69 36.99
C LEU A 432 0.33 14.23 36.78
N LYS A 433 1.11 13.49 35.97
CA LYS A 433 2.42 14.00 35.54
C LYS A 433 2.22 15.17 34.58
N ARG A 434 2.96 16.26 34.78
CA ARG A 434 2.93 17.44 33.88
C ARG A 434 3.13 17.06 32.41
N LYS A 435 4.00 16.07 32.14
CA LYS A 435 4.27 15.59 30.80
C LYS A 435 3.03 14.98 30.12
N ASP A 436 2.20 14.25 30.86
CA ASP A 436 1.00 13.61 30.32
C ASP A 436 -0.10 14.66 30.06
N LEU A 437 -0.28 15.61 30.98
CA LEU A 437 -1.17 16.75 30.77
C LEU A 437 -0.69 17.65 29.63
N GLY A 438 0.60 17.96 29.59
CA GLY A 438 1.22 18.72 28.51
C GLY A 438 1.02 18.04 27.15
N LYS A 439 1.14 16.70 27.10
CA LYS A 439 0.88 15.92 25.86
C LYS A 439 -0.59 16.00 25.41
N SER A 440 -1.54 15.96 26.35
CA SER A 440 -2.95 16.14 26.04
C SER A 440 -3.23 17.51 25.40
N LEU A 441 -2.67 18.56 25.99
CA LEU A 441 -2.83 19.93 25.50
C LEU A 441 -2.08 20.16 24.17
N GLU A 442 -0.89 19.57 24.00
CA GLU A 442 -0.14 19.57 22.74
C GLU A 442 -0.98 19.03 21.60
N LEU A 443 -1.65 17.90 21.82
CA LEU A 443 -2.52 17.26 20.83
C LEU A 443 -3.79 18.08 20.56
N TYR A 444 -4.34 18.74 21.56
CA TYR A 444 -5.51 19.59 21.42
C TYR A 444 -5.22 20.88 20.64
N TYR A 445 -4.16 21.60 21.04
CA TYR A 445 -3.78 22.86 20.42
C TYR A 445 -2.96 22.71 19.15
N SER A 446 -2.40 21.52 18.88
CA SER A 446 -1.45 21.26 17.79
C SER A 446 -0.19 22.15 17.87
N VAL A 447 0.27 22.43 19.09
CA VAL A 447 1.45 23.24 19.42
C VAL A 447 2.33 22.45 20.38
N SER A 448 3.64 22.36 20.08
CA SER A 448 4.56 21.53 20.88
C SER A 448 4.63 21.99 22.34
N TYR A 449 4.50 21.02 23.26
CA TYR A 449 4.62 21.23 24.68
C TYR A 449 6.09 21.35 25.11
N GLN A 450 6.37 22.40 25.91
CA GLN A 450 7.65 22.64 26.55
C GLN A 450 7.44 22.79 28.06
N GLY A 451 7.71 21.74 28.81
CA GLY A 451 7.72 21.78 30.27
C GLY A 451 8.91 22.59 30.80
N PHE A 452 8.83 22.96 32.10
CA PHE A 452 9.94 23.60 32.77
C PHE A 452 11.20 22.69 32.72
N ASN A 453 12.33 23.32 32.44
CA ASN A 453 13.65 22.70 32.43
C ASN A 453 14.65 23.66 33.05
N ASP A 454 15.16 23.32 34.23
CA ASP A 454 16.14 24.08 35.01
C ASP A 454 17.48 24.29 34.28
N SER A 455 17.80 23.47 33.31
CA SER A 455 18.97 23.65 32.46
C SER A 455 18.85 24.81 31.47
N ILE A 456 17.62 25.32 31.23
CA ILE A 456 17.37 26.49 30.38
C ILE A 456 17.44 27.76 31.20
N VAL A 457 18.60 28.42 31.15
CA VAL A 457 18.78 29.73 31.79
C VAL A 457 18.23 30.82 30.87
N LEU A 458 17.22 31.56 31.35
CA LEU A 458 16.64 32.68 30.61
C LEU A 458 17.47 33.95 30.80
N PRO A 459 18.09 34.50 29.74
CA PRO A 459 18.85 35.74 29.83
C PRO A 459 17.94 36.92 30.23
N GLN A 460 18.43 37.85 31.07
CA GLN A 460 17.67 39.06 31.43
C GLN A 460 17.31 39.91 30.19
N SER A 461 18.09 39.83 29.12
CA SER A 461 17.78 40.48 27.84
C SER A 461 16.43 40.07 27.26
N ASN A 462 15.95 38.85 27.54
CA ASN A 462 14.64 38.37 27.09
C ASN A 462 13.50 39.20 27.72
N PHE A 463 13.72 39.78 28.87
CA PHE A 463 12.74 40.54 29.68
C PHE A 463 12.89 42.05 29.53
N SER A 464 13.75 42.54 28.64
CA SER A 464 13.96 43.98 28.47
C SER A 464 12.65 44.71 28.17
N GLY A 465 12.25 45.63 29.06
CA GLY A 465 10.99 46.37 28.98
C GLY A 465 9.74 45.59 29.39
N LEU A 466 9.88 44.39 29.96
CA LEU A 466 8.77 43.53 30.40
C LEU A 466 8.74 43.39 31.91
N ASN A 467 7.54 43.48 32.50
CA ASN A 467 7.31 43.21 33.90
C ASN A 467 6.96 41.74 34.12
N LYS A 468 7.73 41.01 34.94
CA LYS A 468 7.56 39.58 35.18
C LYS A 468 6.25 39.24 35.89
N THR A 469 5.76 40.09 36.78
CA THR A 469 4.44 39.96 37.42
C THR A 469 3.32 40.05 36.37
N TYR A 470 3.44 41.00 35.42
CA TYR A 470 2.52 41.07 34.28
C TYR A 470 2.54 39.81 33.41
N LEU A 471 3.73 39.26 33.16
CA LEU A 471 3.89 38.01 32.38
C LEU A 471 3.24 36.84 33.12
N ALA A 472 3.45 36.71 34.42
CA ALA A 472 2.82 35.66 35.25
C ALA A 472 1.30 35.75 35.20
N LYS A 473 0.74 36.97 35.40
CA LYS A 473 -0.71 37.23 35.34
C LYS A 473 -1.33 36.93 33.97
N ASN A 474 -0.58 37.10 32.90
CA ASN A 474 -1.03 36.86 31.55
C ASN A 474 -0.60 35.47 31.00
N HIS A 475 0.00 34.64 31.86
CA HIS A 475 0.40 33.25 31.57
C HIS A 475 1.21 33.07 30.28
N TRP A 476 2.30 33.86 30.16
CA TRP A 476 3.28 33.65 29.10
C TRP A 476 4.68 34.11 29.52
N VAL A 477 5.72 33.57 28.86
CA VAL A 477 7.12 33.93 29.10
C VAL A 477 7.92 33.82 27.79
N PRO A 478 8.83 34.78 27.49
CA PRO A 478 9.76 34.67 26.38
C PRO A 478 10.91 33.73 26.75
N LEU A 479 10.97 32.55 26.09
CA LEU A 479 12.07 31.60 26.28
C LEU A 479 13.35 32.05 25.55
N GLN A 480 13.18 32.67 24.38
CA GLN A 480 14.27 33.17 23.55
C GLN A 480 13.83 34.47 22.88
N ASN A 481 14.73 35.43 22.76
CA ASN A 481 14.43 36.72 22.16
C ASN A 481 15.64 37.25 21.39
N ASP A 482 15.71 36.85 20.12
CA ASP A 482 16.77 37.22 19.19
C ASP A 482 16.41 38.47 18.39
N GLU A 483 17.31 38.93 17.52
CA GLU A 483 17.07 40.12 16.68
C GLU A 483 15.86 39.99 15.77
N THR A 484 15.63 38.80 15.20
CA THR A 484 14.62 38.51 14.14
C THR A 484 13.44 37.68 14.62
N SER A 485 13.57 36.96 15.75
CA SER A 485 12.58 36.01 16.24
C SER A 485 12.45 36.04 17.76
N VAL A 486 11.30 35.58 18.23
CA VAL A 486 11.05 35.37 19.65
C VAL A 486 10.25 34.09 19.86
N ILE A 487 10.69 33.25 20.82
CA ILE A 487 9.99 32.03 21.22
C ILE A 487 9.20 32.33 22.49
N ILE A 488 7.88 32.21 22.43
CA ILE A 488 6.96 32.46 23.52
C ILE A 488 6.36 31.16 24.04
N LEU A 489 6.46 30.92 25.33
CA LEU A 489 5.73 29.88 26.03
C LEU A 489 4.43 30.44 26.58
N THR A 490 3.29 29.82 26.29
CA THR A 490 1.96 30.24 26.80
C THR A 490 1.08 29.06 27.14
N ASP A 491 0.14 29.21 28.09
CA ASP A 491 -0.82 28.17 28.47
C ASP A 491 -1.98 28.01 27.45
N ASP A 492 -2.27 29.07 26.70
CA ASP A 492 -3.36 29.08 25.72
C ASP A 492 -2.92 29.67 24.38
N PRO A 493 -2.33 28.83 23.48
CA PRO A 493 -1.93 29.25 22.15
C PRO A 493 -3.09 29.68 21.25
N ALA A 494 -4.32 29.30 21.57
CA ALA A 494 -5.52 29.65 20.80
C ALA A 494 -6.07 31.04 21.14
N ASN A 495 -5.59 31.69 22.20
CA ASN A 495 -6.04 33.02 22.63
C ASN A 495 -5.49 34.09 21.65
N LYS A 496 -6.27 34.40 20.62
CA LYS A 496 -5.89 35.34 19.56
C LYS A 496 -5.58 36.72 20.09
N VAL A 497 -6.31 37.18 21.10
CA VAL A 497 -6.09 38.52 21.72
C VAL A 497 -4.73 38.57 22.39
N ARG A 498 -4.39 37.55 23.19
CA ARG A 498 -3.08 37.45 23.84
C ARG A 498 -1.96 37.41 22.81
N ILE A 499 -2.08 36.56 21.78
CA ILE A 499 -1.05 36.46 20.74
C ILE A 499 -0.88 37.77 19.96
N GLN A 500 -1.97 38.51 19.68
CA GLN A 500 -1.89 39.84 19.07
C GLN A 500 -1.18 40.84 19.99
N ASN A 501 -1.50 40.85 21.30
CA ASN A 501 -0.83 41.73 22.26
C ASN A 501 0.68 41.43 22.35
N ILE A 502 1.05 40.13 22.36
CA ILE A 502 2.46 39.71 22.33
C ILE A 502 3.13 40.19 21.02
N GLN A 503 2.45 40.07 19.87
CA GLN A 503 2.99 40.54 18.60
C GLN A 503 3.19 42.09 18.59
N MET A 504 2.33 42.83 19.27
CA MET A 504 2.52 44.30 19.43
C MET A 504 3.74 44.64 20.27
N ILE A 505 4.09 43.79 21.24
CA ILE A 505 5.30 43.97 22.07
C ILE A 505 6.55 43.69 21.22
N PHE A 506 6.46 42.76 20.26
CA PHE A 506 7.56 42.36 19.37
C PHE A 506 7.23 42.60 17.88
N PRO A 507 7.03 43.86 17.45
CA PRO A 507 6.38 44.19 16.17
C PRO A 507 7.17 43.78 14.92
N LYS A 508 8.50 43.60 15.05
CA LYS A 508 9.39 43.27 13.90
C LYS A 508 9.94 41.85 13.97
N LYS A 509 9.51 41.05 14.94
CA LYS A 509 10.04 39.70 15.17
C LYS A 509 9.05 38.64 14.75
N LYS A 510 9.59 37.54 14.23
CA LYS A 510 8.79 36.34 13.98
C LYS A 510 8.47 35.64 15.31
N LEU A 511 7.18 35.51 15.61
CA LEU A 511 6.71 34.77 16.78
C LEU A 511 6.72 33.26 16.51
N GLU A 512 7.38 32.52 17.41
CA GLU A 512 7.23 31.08 17.53
C GLU A 512 6.53 30.78 18.86
N ILE A 513 5.39 30.09 18.82
CA ILE A 513 4.59 29.79 20.00
C ILE A 513 4.85 28.37 20.45
N LYS A 514 5.11 28.20 21.74
CA LYS A 514 5.18 26.91 22.44
C LYS A 514 4.11 26.84 23.51
N LEU A 515 3.62 25.65 23.78
CA LEU A 515 2.67 25.40 24.84
C LEU A 515 3.40 25.11 26.15
N GLY A 516 3.01 25.73 27.24
CA GLY A 516 3.45 25.42 28.60
C GLY A 516 2.28 25.35 29.56
N LEU A 517 2.40 24.60 30.64
CA LEU A 517 1.45 24.65 31.72
C LEU A 517 1.66 25.96 32.53
N LYS A 518 0.62 26.48 33.18
CA LYS A 518 0.74 27.66 34.04
C LYS A 518 1.85 27.53 35.09
N VAL A 519 1.99 26.33 35.65
CA VAL A 519 3.04 26.02 36.61
C VAL A 519 4.43 26.08 35.97
N ASP A 520 4.61 25.60 34.73
CA ASP A 520 5.90 25.66 34.03
C ASP A 520 6.29 27.10 33.70
N ILE A 521 5.32 27.93 33.25
CA ILE A 521 5.52 29.34 32.93
C ILE A 521 5.97 30.10 34.20
N ARG A 522 5.31 29.82 35.34
CA ARG A 522 5.65 30.40 36.60
C ARG A 522 7.07 30.03 37.07
N GLU A 523 7.44 28.77 36.97
CA GLU A 523 8.79 28.30 37.32
C GLU A 523 9.87 28.96 36.46
N TYR A 524 9.64 29.14 35.16
CA TYR A 524 10.55 29.89 34.28
C TYR A 524 10.66 31.37 34.72
N LEU A 525 9.58 32.01 35.09
CA LEU A 525 9.60 33.39 35.55
C LEU A 525 10.33 33.53 36.89
N LEU A 526 10.10 32.64 37.85
CA LEU A 526 10.79 32.60 39.14
C LEU A 526 12.29 32.35 38.97
N SER A 527 12.68 31.43 38.08
CA SER A 527 14.10 31.14 37.81
C SER A 527 14.84 32.32 37.15
N ALA A 528 14.10 33.24 36.53
CA ALA A 528 14.65 34.40 35.86
C ALA A 528 14.65 35.69 36.75
N MET A 529 14.19 35.62 38.02
CA MET A 529 14.16 36.77 38.92
C MET A 529 15.56 37.20 39.33
N THR A 530 15.78 38.51 39.41
CA THR A 530 16.99 39.11 39.96
C THR A 530 16.90 39.19 41.49
N GLU A 531 18.05 39.35 42.18
CA GLU A 531 18.10 39.50 43.62
C GLU A 531 17.25 40.69 44.09
N ASP A 532 17.26 41.82 43.37
CA ASP A 532 16.46 43.02 43.70
C ASP A 532 14.94 42.75 43.58
N GLU A 533 14.49 42.01 42.57
CA GLU A 533 13.09 41.61 42.39
C GLU A 533 12.62 40.67 43.51
N VAL A 534 13.51 39.79 43.98
CA VAL A 534 13.24 38.89 45.11
C VAL A 534 13.05 39.68 46.40
N ILE A 535 13.92 40.66 46.65
CA ILE A 535 13.89 41.52 47.87
C ILE A 535 12.65 42.43 47.90
N THR A 536 12.17 42.90 46.74
CA THR A 536 11.01 43.78 46.63
C THR A 536 9.66 43.06 46.68
N GLY A 537 9.63 41.77 47.02
CA GLY A 537 8.38 41.00 47.19
C GLY A 537 7.82 40.43 45.89
N GLY A 538 8.54 40.52 44.78
CA GLY A 538 8.10 39.98 43.48
C GLY A 538 7.83 38.49 43.49
N VAL A 539 8.51 37.72 44.36
CA VAL A 539 8.27 36.28 44.53
C VAL A 539 6.89 36.03 45.17
N GLU A 540 6.52 36.79 46.20
CA GLU A 540 5.22 36.68 46.87
C GLU A 540 4.07 37.03 45.92
N GLU A 541 4.22 38.07 45.07
CA GLU A 541 3.23 38.45 44.08
C GLU A 541 3.00 37.34 43.03
N ILE A 542 4.06 36.63 42.60
CA ILE A 542 3.93 35.51 41.66
C ILE A 542 3.37 34.25 42.34
N GLN A 543 3.63 34.03 43.63
CA GLN A 543 3.16 32.86 44.39
C GLN A 543 1.74 33.02 44.94
N THR A 544 1.31 34.24 45.34
CA THR A 544 0.00 34.51 45.95
C THR A 544 -1.17 34.35 44.98
N GLU A 545 -0.95 34.40 43.66
CA GLU A 545 -2.01 34.07 42.69
C GLU A 545 -2.44 32.59 42.76
N GLU A 546 -1.63 31.68 43.31
CA GLU A 546 -2.01 30.29 43.54
C GLU A 546 -2.95 30.16 44.75
N MET A 547 -2.76 30.96 45.78
CA MET A 547 -3.59 30.96 46.99
C MET A 547 -4.93 31.67 46.78
N SER A 548 -4.96 32.75 45.99
CA SER A 548 -6.20 33.48 45.70
C SER A 548 -7.14 32.66 44.80
N SER A 549 -6.61 31.81 43.91
CA SER A 549 -7.40 30.87 43.11
C SER A 549 -7.87 29.63 43.89
N LEU A 550 -7.36 29.40 45.10
CA LEU A 550 -7.76 28.31 46.02
C LEU A 550 -8.73 28.80 47.12
N LEU A 551 -8.87 30.11 47.33
CA LEU A 551 -9.65 30.70 48.39
C LEU A 551 -10.90 31.48 47.93
N ASP A 552 -11.02 31.81 46.64
CA ASP A 552 -12.23 32.32 45.97
C ASP A 552 -12.98 31.19 45.21
#